data_5acd2bbb1243cbeffe1cb1acc3fbdb59
#
_entry.id   5acd2bbb1243cbeffe1cb1acc3fbdb59
#
_cell.length_a   1.000
_cell.length_b   1.000
_cell.length_c   1.000
_cell.angle_alpha   90.00
_cell.angle_beta   90.00
_cell.angle_gamma   90.00
#
_symmetry.space_group_name_H-M   'P 1'
#
loop_
_entity.id
_entity.type
_entity.pdbx_description
1 polymer ?
#
loop_
_entity_poly.entity_id
_entity_poly.type
_entity_poly.pdbx_seq_one_letter_code
_entity_poly.pdbx_strand_id
1 'polypeptide(L)'
;MAVSPTPKLTPANFPPLDALQHLGPFAVALSGGADSTALLIACATRWPGQVHAVHVHHGLQAAADGFEAHCVALCARLHVPLVVQRVNATPAAGQSPEDAARQARYRALADALQQHWGGHIQHMALAQHADDQVETLLLALSRGAGLPGLSAMPAVVERYGVTFHRPWLEVPGLALREALNAAGEAWVEDPTNTDTRYTRNRIRAELLPVIEQAFPSFRQTFARSAAHAAQAQTLLQEIAQQDLLQVGNPPAIKALQHLSEARQSNVLRHWLALEHSQASAAQLQALLLQVKACTTRGHHIDIKVGRGFVRRDGPVLRCYNL
;
A
#
# COMPACT_ATOMS: atom_id res chain seq x y z
N MET A 1 -37.34 32.72 -5.01
CA MET A 1 -36.41 31.88 -5.79
C MET A 1 -36.55 30.45 -5.25
N ALA A 2 -37.11 29.56 -6.06
CA ALA A 2 -37.29 28.17 -5.64
C ALA A 2 -35.92 27.45 -5.67
N VAL A 3 -35.50 26.95 -4.53
CA VAL A 3 -34.31 26.10 -4.41
C VAL A 3 -34.67 24.78 -5.09
N SER A 4 -34.01 24.47 -6.22
CA SER A 4 -34.15 23.18 -6.87
C SER A 4 -33.79 22.06 -5.85
N PRO A 5 -34.60 21.02 -5.72
CA PRO A 5 -34.28 19.94 -4.80
C PRO A 5 -32.96 19.27 -5.22
N THR A 6 -32.02 19.18 -4.31
CA THR A 6 -30.78 18.44 -4.48
C THR A 6 -31.13 17.01 -4.95
N PRO A 7 -30.55 16.51 -6.03
CA PRO A 7 -30.84 15.15 -6.49
C PRO A 7 -30.53 14.16 -5.36
N LYS A 8 -31.48 13.26 -5.08
CA LYS A 8 -31.26 12.20 -4.08
C LYS A 8 -30.15 11.29 -4.60
N LEU A 9 -29.03 11.26 -3.89
CA LEU A 9 -27.94 10.32 -4.13
C LEU A 9 -28.50 8.89 -4.07
N THR A 10 -28.43 8.18 -5.18
CA THR A 10 -28.83 6.77 -5.23
C THR A 10 -27.59 5.89 -5.24
N PRO A 11 -27.52 4.81 -4.41
CA PRO A 11 -26.37 3.89 -4.40
C PRO A 11 -26.03 3.29 -5.77
N ALA A 12 -27.01 3.27 -6.69
CA ALA A 12 -26.90 2.67 -8.01
C ALA A 12 -25.87 3.34 -8.96
N ASN A 13 -25.38 4.52 -8.63
CA ASN A 13 -24.47 5.26 -9.50
C ASN A 13 -22.98 4.96 -9.25
N PHE A 14 -22.66 4.29 -8.14
CA PHE A 14 -21.29 3.97 -7.77
C PHE A 14 -20.99 2.47 -7.92
N PRO A 15 -19.72 2.09 -8.20
CA PRO A 15 -19.33 0.69 -8.25
C PRO A 15 -19.62 -0.05 -6.92
N PRO A 16 -19.80 -1.39 -6.96
CA PRO A 16 -20.07 -2.19 -5.76
C PRO A 16 -19.02 -2.02 -4.66
N LEU A 17 -19.47 -2.14 -3.41
CA LEU A 17 -18.65 -2.03 -2.20
C LEU A 17 -18.75 -3.31 -1.35
N ASP A 18 -18.90 -4.47 -1.99
CA ASP A 18 -19.13 -5.75 -1.30
C ASP A 18 -17.97 -6.12 -0.36
N ALA A 19 -16.76 -5.69 -0.71
CA ALA A 19 -15.56 -5.87 0.14
C ALA A 19 -15.63 -5.15 1.51
N LEU A 20 -16.55 -4.19 1.68
CA LEU A 20 -16.77 -3.46 2.94
C LEU A 20 -17.99 -3.94 3.70
N GLN A 21 -18.71 -4.93 3.17
CA GLN A 21 -19.90 -5.46 3.79
C GLN A 21 -19.54 -6.15 5.13
N HIS A 22 -20.32 -5.88 6.18
CA HIS A 22 -20.14 -6.45 7.52
C HIS A 22 -18.94 -5.94 8.35
N LEU A 23 -18.29 -4.82 7.97
CA LEU A 23 -17.18 -4.27 8.76
C LEU A 23 -17.61 -3.56 10.07
N GLY A 24 -18.92 -3.27 10.24
CA GLY A 24 -19.37 -2.36 11.29
C GLY A 24 -18.98 -0.90 10.99
N PRO A 25 -18.83 -0.02 11.98
CA PRO A 25 -18.34 1.33 11.76
C PRO A 25 -16.90 1.32 11.20
N PHE A 26 -16.67 2.10 10.15
CA PHE A 26 -15.35 2.23 9.52
C PHE A 26 -15.09 3.66 9.05
N ALA A 27 -13.84 3.97 8.74
CA ALA A 27 -13.45 5.27 8.23
C ALA A 27 -13.07 5.22 6.74
N VAL A 28 -13.19 6.35 6.06
CA VAL A 28 -12.71 6.58 4.69
C VAL A 28 -11.57 7.58 4.73
N ALA A 29 -10.44 7.26 4.10
CA ALA A 29 -9.37 8.22 3.89
C ALA A 29 -9.76 9.19 2.78
N LEU A 30 -10.04 10.44 3.14
CA LEU A 30 -10.58 11.47 2.27
C LEU A 30 -9.50 12.48 1.91
N SER A 31 -9.03 12.47 0.65
CA SER A 31 -8.08 13.48 0.15
C SER A 31 -8.76 14.72 -0.42
N GLY A 32 -10.03 14.63 -0.80
CA GLY A 32 -10.79 15.67 -1.51
C GLY A 32 -10.70 15.57 -3.04
N GLY A 33 -9.86 14.68 -3.57
CA GLY A 33 -9.82 14.37 -5.00
C GLY A 33 -10.96 13.42 -5.42
N ALA A 34 -11.15 13.24 -6.75
CA ALA A 34 -12.27 12.50 -7.32
C ALA A 34 -12.50 11.13 -6.67
N ASP A 35 -11.48 10.29 -6.62
CA ASP A 35 -11.63 8.89 -6.21
C ASP A 35 -12.05 8.78 -4.74
N SER A 36 -11.44 9.56 -3.85
CA SER A 36 -11.78 9.56 -2.42
C SER A 36 -13.15 10.19 -2.14
N THR A 37 -13.53 11.20 -2.92
CA THR A 37 -14.87 11.82 -2.88
C THR A 37 -15.93 10.82 -3.30
N ALA A 38 -15.71 10.09 -4.40
CA ALA A 38 -16.60 9.01 -4.85
C ALA A 38 -16.76 7.93 -3.78
N LEU A 39 -15.66 7.48 -3.18
CA LEU A 39 -15.69 6.45 -2.14
C LEU A 39 -16.48 6.91 -0.91
N LEU A 40 -16.24 8.12 -0.43
CA LEU A 40 -16.96 8.65 0.73
C LEU A 40 -18.46 8.72 0.47
N ILE A 41 -18.87 9.28 -0.69
CA ILE A 41 -20.29 9.41 -1.05
C ILE A 41 -20.94 8.03 -1.15
N ALA A 42 -20.31 7.09 -1.86
CA ALA A 42 -20.81 5.73 -2.00
C ALA A 42 -20.99 5.02 -0.64
N CYS A 43 -19.98 5.14 0.23
CA CYS A 43 -20.03 4.55 1.57
C CYS A 43 -21.11 5.21 2.45
N ALA A 44 -21.16 6.53 2.51
CA ALA A 44 -22.14 7.27 3.33
C ALA A 44 -23.59 7.00 2.89
N THR A 45 -23.81 6.84 1.59
CA THR A 45 -25.13 6.49 1.05
C THR A 45 -25.51 5.06 1.37
N ARG A 46 -24.56 4.12 1.34
CA ARG A 46 -24.81 2.69 1.58
C ARG A 46 -24.97 2.37 3.06
N TRP A 47 -24.22 3.01 3.94
CA TRP A 47 -24.17 2.78 5.39
C TRP A 47 -24.30 4.09 6.18
N PRO A 48 -25.47 4.76 6.14
CA PRO A 48 -25.66 6.01 6.85
C PRO A 48 -25.43 5.84 8.36
N GLY A 49 -24.69 6.78 8.94
CA GLY A 49 -24.34 6.77 10.37
C GLY A 49 -23.23 5.81 10.79
N GLN A 50 -22.70 4.97 9.87
CA GLN A 50 -21.60 4.04 10.18
C GLN A 50 -20.25 4.49 9.60
N VAL A 51 -20.25 5.51 8.74
CA VAL A 51 -19.07 5.98 8.03
C VAL A 51 -18.49 7.21 8.73
N HIS A 52 -17.18 7.20 8.87
CA HIS A 52 -16.36 8.29 9.37
C HIS A 52 -15.36 8.70 8.30
N ALA A 53 -14.76 9.87 8.39
CA ALA A 53 -13.75 10.33 7.43
C ALA A 53 -12.49 10.83 8.14
N VAL A 54 -11.33 10.59 7.53
CA VAL A 54 -10.06 11.16 7.96
C VAL A 54 -9.43 11.86 6.77
N HIS A 55 -9.18 13.17 6.90
CA HIS A 55 -8.38 13.95 5.96
C HIS A 55 -6.98 14.17 6.52
N VAL A 56 -5.95 13.82 5.72
CA VAL A 56 -4.55 14.09 6.10
C VAL A 56 -4.08 15.34 5.38
N HIS A 57 -3.81 16.40 6.16
CA HIS A 57 -3.31 17.67 5.67
C HIS A 57 -1.78 17.71 5.77
N HIS A 58 -1.10 17.75 4.63
CA HIS A 58 0.37 17.65 4.56
C HIS A 58 1.11 18.97 4.78
N GLY A 59 0.43 20.11 4.90
CA GLY A 59 1.04 21.41 5.22
C GLY A 59 1.97 22.02 4.17
N LEU A 60 2.16 21.37 3.03
CA LEU A 60 3.22 21.69 2.07
C LEU A 60 2.81 22.65 0.95
N GLN A 61 1.52 23.00 0.81
CA GLN A 61 1.02 23.80 -0.32
C GLN A 61 -0.16 24.67 0.11
N ALA A 62 -0.27 25.88 -0.46
CA ALA A 62 -1.44 26.75 -0.30
C ALA A 62 -2.75 26.09 -0.82
N ALA A 63 -2.64 25.14 -1.75
CA ALA A 63 -3.77 24.33 -2.22
C ALA A 63 -4.34 23.40 -1.13
N ALA A 64 -3.57 23.04 -0.11
CA ALA A 64 -4.00 22.13 0.94
C ALA A 64 -5.21 22.64 1.74
N ASP A 65 -5.30 23.94 1.96
CA ASP A 65 -6.43 24.58 2.66
C ASP A 65 -7.74 24.47 1.84
N GLY A 66 -7.64 24.51 0.51
CA GLY A 66 -8.78 24.30 -0.39
C GLY A 66 -9.30 22.86 -0.34
N PHE A 67 -8.42 21.89 -0.25
CA PHE A 67 -8.79 20.47 -0.07
C PHE A 67 -9.46 20.23 1.28
N GLU A 68 -8.91 20.79 2.36
CA GLU A 68 -9.51 20.72 3.70
C GLU A 68 -10.91 21.31 3.71
N ALA A 69 -11.08 22.53 3.17
CA ALA A 69 -12.38 23.21 3.10
C ALA A 69 -13.42 22.38 2.34
N HIS A 70 -13.04 21.80 1.20
CA HIS A 70 -13.91 20.91 0.42
C HIS A 70 -14.29 19.67 1.23
N CYS A 71 -13.34 19.01 1.89
CA CYS A 71 -13.59 17.81 2.73
C CYS A 71 -14.54 18.13 3.87
N VAL A 72 -14.37 19.28 4.54
CA VAL A 72 -15.25 19.73 5.63
C VAL A 72 -16.68 19.96 5.11
N ALA A 73 -16.84 20.68 4.01
CA ALA A 73 -18.14 20.96 3.42
C ALA A 73 -18.86 19.68 2.96
N LEU A 74 -18.15 18.77 2.31
CA LEU A 74 -18.67 17.47 1.87
C LEU A 74 -19.14 16.62 3.04
N CYS A 75 -18.31 16.46 4.07
CA CYS A 75 -18.64 15.66 5.24
C CYS A 75 -19.81 16.24 6.03
N ALA A 76 -19.87 17.57 6.19
CA ALA A 76 -21.02 18.25 6.81
C ALA A 76 -22.32 17.96 6.06
N ARG A 77 -22.32 18.05 4.73
CA ARG A 77 -23.47 17.74 3.88
C ARG A 77 -23.92 16.28 3.94
N LEU A 78 -22.97 15.35 4.06
CA LEU A 78 -23.24 13.91 4.17
C LEU A 78 -23.52 13.45 5.60
N HIS A 79 -23.46 14.33 6.59
CA HIS A 79 -23.53 14.01 8.02
C HIS A 79 -22.50 12.95 8.45
N VAL A 80 -21.28 13.01 7.89
CA VAL A 80 -20.15 12.12 8.19
C VAL A 80 -19.19 12.83 9.16
N PRO A 81 -18.89 12.26 10.34
CA PRO A 81 -17.87 12.79 11.21
C PRO A 81 -16.50 12.82 10.51
N LEU A 82 -15.83 13.98 10.53
CA LEU A 82 -14.52 14.19 9.89
C LEU A 82 -13.47 14.52 10.95
N VAL A 83 -12.31 13.86 10.85
CA VAL A 83 -11.08 14.25 11.54
C VAL A 83 -10.08 14.78 10.50
N VAL A 84 -9.50 15.95 10.77
CA VAL A 84 -8.39 16.52 10.00
C VAL A 84 -7.10 16.29 10.77
N GLN A 85 -6.22 15.46 10.23
CA GLN A 85 -4.92 15.13 10.81
C GLN A 85 -3.81 15.89 10.07
N ARG A 86 -3.13 16.80 10.79
CA ARG A 86 -2.00 17.56 10.22
C ARG A 86 -0.70 16.78 10.42
N VAL A 87 0.07 16.62 9.33
CA VAL A 87 1.35 15.88 9.38
C VAL A 87 2.47 16.70 8.75
N ASN A 88 3.65 16.53 9.32
CA ASN A 88 4.89 16.97 8.70
C ASN A 88 5.59 15.76 8.09
N ALA A 89 5.60 15.68 6.74
CA ALA A 89 6.13 14.55 5.98
C ALA A 89 7.58 14.78 5.52
N THR A 90 8.43 15.39 6.35
CA THR A 90 9.84 15.61 6.02
C THR A 90 10.57 14.25 5.92
N PRO A 91 11.18 13.91 4.75
CA PRO A 91 11.87 12.64 4.58
C PRO A 91 13.14 12.58 5.44
N ALA A 92 13.44 11.41 6.03
CA ALA A 92 14.70 11.15 6.68
C ALA A 92 15.85 11.04 5.65
N ALA A 93 17.08 11.26 6.08
CA ALA A 93 18.26 11.16 5.20
C ALA A 93 18.33 9.76 4.55
N GLY A 94 18.41 9.73 3.21
CA GLY A 94 18.48 8.50 2.42
C GLY A 94 17.14 7.79 2.18
N GLN A 95 16.01 8.34 2.61
CA GLN A 95 14.68 7.82 2.34
C GLN A 95 14.09 8.49 1.10
N SER A 96 13.41 7.70 0.24
CA SER A 96 12.64 8.26 -0.86
C SER A 96 11.53 9.18 -0.31
N PRO A 97 11.39 10.43 -0.81
CA PRO A 97 10.33 11.34 -0.37
C PRO A 97 8.92 10.72 -0.53
N GLU A 98 8.69 9.98 -1.60
CA GLU A 98 7.41 9.30 -1.86
C GLU A 98 7.12 8.23 -0.80
N ASP A 99 8.12 7.40 -0.46
CA ASP A 99 7.96 6.35 0.56
C ASP A 99 7.79 6.95 1.95
N ALA A 100 8.52 8.02 2.28
CA ALA A 100 8.38 8.74 3.55
C ALA A 100 6.98 9.32 3.70
N ALA A 101 6.48 10.02 2.68
CA ALA A 101 5.15 10.60 2.68
C ALA A 101 4.05 9.52 2.76
N ARG A 102 4.26 8.38 2.09
CA ARG A 102 3.35 7.24 2.16
C ARG A 102 3.29 6.64 3.57
N GLN A 103 4.45 6.39 4.20
CA GLN A 103 4.51 5.85 5.56
C GLN A 103 3.89 6.82 6.57
N ALA A 104 4.22 8.11 6.49
CA ALA A 104 3.66 9.15 7.34
C ALA A 104 2.13 9.22 7.22
N ARG A 105 1.60 9.10 5.99
CA ARG A 105 0.15 9.07 5.74
C ARG A 105 -0.53 7.88 6.41
N TYR A 106 -0.02 6.65 6.24
CA TYR A 106 -0.62 5.48 6.86
C TYR A 106 -0.60 5.56 8.38
N ARG A 107 0.51 6.05 8.95
CA ARG A 107 0.62 6.27 10.41
C ARG A 107 -0.38 7.32 10.88
N ALA A 108 -0.45 8.47 10.22
CA ALA A 108 -1.38 9.53 10.55
C ALA A 108 -2.86 9.08 10.50
N LEU A 109 -3.21 8.27 9.51
CA LEU A 109 -4.54 7.67 9.40
C LEU A 109 -4.83 6.73 10.57
N ALA A 110 -3.88 5.88 10.96
CA ALA A 110 -4.03 4.98 12.09
C ALA A 110 -4.10 5.74 13.43
N ASP A 111 -3.22 6.71 13.63
CA ASP A 111 -3.20 7.56 14.84
C ASP A 111 -4.52 8.32 15.01
N ALA A 112 -5.10 8.83 13.89
CA ALA A 112 -6.39 9.51 13.91
C ALA A 112 -7.52 8.58 14.40
N LEU A 113 -7.58 7.32 13.95
CA LEU A 113 -8.56 6.35 14.40
C LEU A 113 -8.42 6.07 15.90
N GLN A 114 -7.20 5.87 16.35
CA GLN A 114 -6.91 5.58 17.75
C GLN A 114 -7.25 6.76 18.67
N GLN A 115 -6.87 7.98 18.29
CA GLN A 115 -7.02 9.18 19.12
C GLN A 115 -8.48 9.64 19.21
N HIS A 116 -9.24 9.56 18.12
CA HIS A 116 -10.59 10.13 18.07
C HIS A 116 -11.70 9.11 18.30
N TRP A 117 -11.45 7.82 18.04
CA TRP A 117 -12.46 6.76 18.22
C TRP A 117 -12.00 5.61 19.12
N GLY A 118 -10.85 5.79 19.84
CA GLY A 118 -10.42 4.92 20.93
C GLY A 118 -10.33 3.44 20.56
N GLY A 119 -10.00 3.11 19.30
CA GLY A 119 -9.95 1.73 18.80
C GLY A 119 -11.31 1.09 18.47
N HIS A 120 -12.43 1.81 18.61
CA HIS A 120 -13.74 1.32 18.17
C HIS A 120 -13.85 1.21 16.64
N ILE A 121 -13.06 2.00 15.91
CA ILE A 121 -12.94 1.95 14.45
C ILE A 121 -11.55 1.40 14.11
N GLN A 122 -11.50 0.18 13.57
CA GLN A 122 -10.27 -0.50 13.21
C GLN A 122 -10.12 -0.71 11.70
N HIS A 123 -11.15 -0.31 10.93
CA HIS A 123 -11.18 -0.48 9.47
C HIS A 123 -11.16 0.87 8.77
N MET A 124 -10.33 0.97 7.72
CA MET A 124 -10.23 2.16 6.87
C MET A 124 -10.34 1.80 5.40
N ALA A 125 -11.23 2.46 4.67
CA ALA A 125 -11.34 2.31 3.22
C ALA A 125 -10.49 3.34 2.49
N LEU A 126 -9.78 2.90 1.47
CA LEU A 126 -8.90 3.67 0.59
C LEU A 126 -9.40 3.59 -0.84
N ALA A 127 -9.38 4.70 -1.56
CA ALA A 127 -9.95 4.82 -2.91
C ALA A 127 -8.97 4.45 -4.05
N GLN A 128 -7.94 3.62 -3.78
CA GLN A 128 -7.09 3.13 -4.86
C GLN A 128 -7.92 2.24 -5.81
N HIS A 129 -7.62 2.38 -7.10
CA HIS A 129 -8.38 1.79 -8.20
C HIS A 129 -7.48 1.05 -9.21
N ALA A 130 -8.06 0.51 -10.29
CA ALA A 130 -7.35 -0.34 -11.24
C ALA A 130 -6.14 0.35 -11.91
N ASP A 131 -6.23 1.65 -12.21
CA ASP A 131 -5.11 2.37 -12.80
C ASP A 131 -3.93 2.50 -11.81
N ASP A 132 -4.21 2.71 -10.51
CA ASP A 132 -3.18 2.73 -9.46
C ASP A 132 -2.48 1.37 -9.31
N GLN A 133 -3.22 0.25 -9.53
CA GLN A 133 -2.62 -1.08 -9.57
C GLN A 133 -1.64 -1.23 -10.73
N VAL A 134 -2.05 -0.80 -11.92
CA VAL A 134 -1.18 -0.84 -13.10
C VAL A 134 0.05 0.04 -12.90
N GLU A 135 -0.11 1.27 -12.41
CA GLU A 135 1.01 2.17 -12.09
C GLU A 135 2.00 1.50 -11.12
N THR A 136 1.46 0.86 -10.08
CA THR A 136 2.27 0.18 -9.06
C THR A 136 3.03 -1.00 -9.66
N LEU A 137 2.40 -1.79 -10.51
CA LEU A 137 3.04 -2.91 -11.20
C LEU A 137 4.13 -2.44 -12.18
N LEU A 138 3.86 -1.41 -12.97
CA LEU A 138 4.84 -0.84 -13.90
C LEU A 138 6.07 -0.27 -13.17
N LEU A 139 5.86 0.40 -12.05
CA LEU A 139 6.95 0.86 -11.19
C LEU A 139 7.74 -0.30 -10.58
N ALA A 140 7.09 -1.39 -10.20
CA ALA A 140 7.77 -2.58 -9.70
C ALA A 140 8.62 -3.24 -10.80
N LEU A 141 8.07 -3.41 -11.99
CA LEU A 141 8.77 -3.94 -13.16
C LEU A 141 9.99 -3.08 -13.54
N SER A 142 9.85 -1.76 -13.59
CA SER A 142 10.93 -0.84 -13.94
C SER A 142 12.10 -0.86 -12.95
N ARG A 143 11.85 -1.30 -11.71
CA ARG A 143 12.85 -1.44 -10.63
C ARG A 143 13.41 -2.86 -10.50
N GLY A 144 13.01 -3.81 -11.37
CA GLY A 144 13.41 -5.20 -11.27
C GLY A 144 12.90 -5.89 -10.00
N ALA A 145 11.70 -5.55 -9.55
CA ALA A 145 11.13 -6.11 -8.33
C ALA A 145 10.83 -7.60 -8.48
N GLY A 146 11.04 -8.36 -7.39
CA GLY A 146 10.57 -9.74 -7.26
C GLY A 146 9.07 -9.83 -6.97
N LEU A 147 8.59 -11.04 -6.69
CA LEU A 147 7.17 -11.33 -6.45
C LEU A 147 6.48 -10.39 -5.45
N PRO A 148 7.10 -9.97 -4.31
CA PRO A 148 6.45 -9.02 -3.40
C PRO A 148 6.07 -7.69 -4.05
N GLY A 149 6.91 -7.19 -4.96
CA GLY A 149 6.60 -5.95 -5.70
C GLY A 149 5.62 -6.18 -6.84
N LEU A 150 5.76 -7.32 -7.55
CA LEU A 150 4.87 -7.70 -8.67
C LEU A 150 3.46 -8.06 -8.20
N SER A 151 3.27 -8.36 -6.92
CA SER A 151 1.95 -8.55 -6.30
C SER A 151 1.13 -7.24 -6.22
N ALA A 152 1.73 -6.11 -6.54
CA ALA A 152 1.15 -4.77 -6.49
C ALA A 152 0.50 -4.45 -5.13
N MET A 153 -0.72 -3.87 -5.11
CA MET A 153 -1.40 -3.55 -3.86
C MET A 153 -2.39 -4.65 -3.48
N PRO A 154 -2.36 -5.19 -2.25
CA PRO A 154 -3.39 -6.11 -1.78
C PRO A 154 -4.71 -5.38 -1.55
N ALA A 155 -5.84 -6.09 -1.73
CA ALA A 155 -7.17 -5.55 -1.45
C ALA A 155 -7.34 -5.19 0.04
N VAL A 156 -6.71 -5.97 0.92
CA VAL A 156 -6.72 -5.76 2.37
C VAL A 156 -5.30 -5.83 2.91
N VAL A 157 -4.93 -4.92 3.80
CA VAL A 157 -3.63 -4.94 4.49
C VAL A 157 -3.76 -4.38 5.89
N GLU A 158 -3.13 -5.04 6.85
CA GLU A 158 -3.01 -4.55 8.22
C GLU A 158 -1.73 -3.73 8.39
N ARG A 159 -1.85 -2.52 8.95
CA ARG A 159 -0.73 -1.64 9.30
C ARG A 159 -1.08 -0.82 10.54
N TYR A 160 -0.13 -0.71 11.47
CA TYR A 160 -0.28 0.11 12.67
C TYR A 160 -1.56 -0.21 13.47
N GLY A 161 -1.99 -1.49 13.49
CA GLY A 161 -3.20 -1.94 14.19
C GLY A 161 -4.52 -1.55 13.49
N VAL A 162 -4.47 -1.10 12.25
CA VAL A 162 -5.63 -0.74 11.42
C VAL A 162 -5.65 -1.61 10.16
N THR A 163 -6.82 -2.13 9.82
CA THR A 163 -7.06 -2.87 8.57
C THR A 163 -7.50 -1.91 7.48
N PHE A 164 -6.66 -1.75 6.46
CA PHE A 164 -6.93 -0.91 5.30
C PHE A 164 -7.54 -1.74 4.17
N HIS A 165 -8.68 -1.31 3.64
CA HIS A 165 -9.42 -1.94 2.56
C HIS A 165 -9.35 -1.09 1.29
N ARG A 166 -9.23 -1.73 0.13
CA ARG A 166 -9.26 -1.10 -1.20
C ARG A 166 -10.36 -1.73 -2.03
N PRO A 167 -11.61 -1.30 -1.85
CA PRO A 167 -12.76 -1.97 -2.47
C PRO A 167 -12.78 -1.87 -4.00
N TRP A 168 -12.06 -0.90 -4.57
CA TRP A 168 -12.13 -0.56 -5.99
C TRP A 168 -10.85 -0.87 -6.78
N LEU A 169 -10.01 -1.78 -6.30
CA LEU A 169 -8.77 -2.14 -7.02
C LEU A 169 -8.97 -2.70 -8.44
N GLU A 170 -10.17 -3.17 -8.76
CA GLU A 170 -10.53 -3.69 -10.08
C GLU A 170 -11.38 -2.70 -10.89
N VAL A 171 -11.76 -1.57 -10.31
CA VAL A 171 -12.61 -0.56 -10.94
C VAL A 171 -11.72 0.45 -11.70
N PRO A 172 -11.98 0.75 -12.97
CA PRO A 172 -11.29 1.82 -13.69
C PRO A 172 -11.55 3.18 -13.05
N GLY A 173 -10.50 4.03 -12.90
CA GLY A 173 -10.65 5.38 -12.33
C GLY A 173 -11.62 6.27 -13.10
N LEU A 174 -11.76 6.06 -14.42
CA LEU A 174 -12.75 6.75 -15.25
C LEU A 174 -14.18 6.51 -14.75
N ALA A 175 -14.51 5.28 -14.38
CA ALA A 175 -15.85 4.92 -13.89
C ALA A 175 -16.21 5.67 -12.59
N LEU A 176 -15.22 5.98 -11.74
CA LEU A 176 -15.43 6.76 -10.52
C LEU A 176 -15.77 8.22 -10.85
N ARG A 177 -15.09 8.81 -11.81
CA ARG A 177 -15.36 10.18 -12.28
C ARG A 177 -16.71 10.28 -12.99
N GLU A 178 -17.06 9.30 -13.81
CA GLU A 178 -18.37 9.21 -14.47
C GLU A 178 -19.51 9.12 -13.43
N ALA A 179 -19.32 8.30 -12.37
CA ALA A 179 -20.29 8.19 -11.29
C ALA A 179 -20.47 9.53 -10.53
N LEU A 180 -19.39 10.26 -10.25
CA LEU A 180 -19.45 11.59 -9.64
C LEU A 180 -20.17 12.60 -10.54
N ASN A 181 -19.83 12.64 -11.82
CA ASN A 181 -20.48 13.51 -12.80
C ASN A 181 -21.98 13.24 -12.90
N ALA A 182 -22.37 11.96 -12.96
CA ALA A 182 -23.78 11.53 -12.99
C ALA A 182 -24.53 11.89 -11.70
N ALA A 183 -23.81 11.94 -10.56
CA ALA A 183 -24.37 12.38 -9.28
C ALA A 183 -24.39 13.91 -9.12
N GLY A 184 -23.80 14.68 -10.03
CA GLY A 184 -23.66 16.14 -9.94
C GLY A 184 -22.70 16.59 -8.82
N GLU A 185 -21.74 15.74 -8.46
CA GLU A 185 -20.82 15.99 -7.35
C GLU A 185 -19.51 16.62 -7.81
N ALA A 186 -19.06 17.63 -7.06
CA ALA A 186 -17.78 18.29 -7.29
C ALA A 186 -16.65 17.65 -6.48
N TRP A 187 -15.43 17.78 -6.98
CA TRP A 187 -14.20 17.41 -6.29
C TRP A 187 -13.11 18.45 -6.56
N VAL A 188 -11.99 18.36 -5.85
CA VAL A 188 -10.85 19.24 -6.08
C VAL A 188 -9.83 18.52 -6.96
N GLU A 189 -9.39 19.18 -8.03
CA GLU A 189 -8.27 18.69 -8.84
C GLU A 189 -6.95 19.19 -8.24
N ASP A 190 -6.04 18.27 -7.99
CA ASP A 190 -4.69 18.61 -7.53
C ASP A 190 -3.86 19.10 -8.73
N PRO A 191 -3.40 20.35 -8.71
CA PRO A 191 -2.58 20.90 -9.80
C PRO A 191 -1.32 20.09 -10.07
N THR A 192 -0.80 19.38 -9.05
CA THR A 192 0.40 18.55 -9.18
C THR A 192 0.17 17.27 -9.98
N ASN A 193 -1.08 16.85 -10.22
CA ASN A 193 -1.40 15.65 -11.01
C ASN A 193 -0.97 15.76 -12.47
N THR A 194 -0.79 16.97 -13.00
CA THR A 194 -0.31 17.22 -14.37
C THR A 194 1.22 17.30 -14.46
N ASP A 195 1.92 17.32 -13.34
CA ASP A 195 3.38 17.47 -13.31
C ASP A 195 4.07 16.12 -13.62
N THR A 196 4.53 15.97 -14.88
CA THR A 196 5.19 14.75 -15.39
C THR A 196 6.60 14.52 -14.83
N ARG A 197 7.15 15.43 -14.02
CA ARG A 197 8.38 15.16 -13.24
C ARG A 197 8.17 14.00 -12.26
N TYR A 198 6.95 13.83 -11.77
CA TYR A 198 6.59 12.66 -10.96
C TYR A 198 6.34 11.45 -11.85
N THR A 199 7.04 10.35 -11.59
CA THR A 199 6.99 9.14 -12.42
C THR A 199 5.58 8.57 -12.56
N ARG A 200 4.74 8.62 -11.51
CA ARG A 200 3.35 8.16 -11.58
C ARG A 200 2.52 9.00 -12.55
N ASN A 201 2.67 10.32 -12.50
CA ASN A 201 1.94 11.22 -13.41
C ASN A 201 2.38 10.99 -14.86
N ARG A 202 3.68 10.77 -15.08
CA ARG A 202 4.21 10.43 -16.42
C ARG A 202 3.66 9.10 -16.92
N ILE A 203 3.60 8.05 -16.08
CA ILE A 203 2.98 6.77 -16.45
C ILE A 203 1.53 7.00 -16.85
N ARG A 204 0.77 7.75 -16.06
CA ARG A 204 -0.65 8.05 -16.31
C ARG A 204 -0.88 8.83 -17.58
N ALA A 205 -0.07 9.86 -17.83
CA ALA A 205 -0.24 10.76 -18.96
C ALA A 205 0.28 10.19 -20.28
N GLU A 206 1.41 9.48 -20.26
CA GLU A 206 2.15 9.10 -21.46
C GLU A 206 2.08 7.59 -21.75
N LEU A 207 2.06 6.73 -20.74
CA LEU A 207 2.19 5.29 -20.94
C LEU A 207 0.82 4.57 -20.92
N LEU A 208 -0.07 4.88 -19.96
CA LEU A 208 -1.36 4.20 -19.87
C LEU A 208 -2.20 4.35 -21.15
N PRO A 209 -2.29 5.52 -21.83
CA PRO A 209 -3.06 5.64 -23.06
C PRO A 209 -2.52 4.74 -24.19
N VAL A 210 -1.19 4.60 -24.29
CA VAL A 210 -0.57 3.74 -25.30
C VAL A 210 -0.82 2.26 -25.02
N ILE A 211 -0.74 1.86 -23.74
CA ILE A 211 -1.06 0.49 -23.31
C ILE A 211 -2.54 0.20 -23.58
N GLU A 212 -3.44 1.13 -23.28
CA GLU A 212 -4.88 0.97 -23.50
C GLU A 212 -5.23 0.79 -24.97
N GLN A 213 -4.58 1.56 -25.85
CA GLN A 213 -4.74 1.41 -27.29
C GLN A 213 -4.27 0.03 -27.79
N ALA A 214 -3.14 -0.45 -27.27
CA ALA A 214 -2.56 -1.74 -27.68
C ALA A 214 -3.29 -2.94 -27.04
N PHE A 215 -3.74 -2.79 -25.79
CA PHE A 215 -4.35 -3.85 -24.97
C PHE A 215 -5.56 -3.31 -24.19
N PRO A 216 -6.74 -3.20 -24.80
CA PRO A 216 -7.92 -2.57 -24.17
C PRO A 216 -8.31 -3.15 -22.80
N SER A 217 -8.01 -4.43 -22.55
CA SER A 217 -8.29 -5.11 -21.27
C SER A 217 -7.10 -5.12 -20.30
N PHE A 218 -6.10 -4.25 -20.48
CA PHE A 218 -4.85 -4.32 -19.74
C PHE A 218 -5.02 -4.20 -18.21
N ARG A 219 -5.97 -3.41 -17.72
CA ARG A 219 -6.24 -3.27 -16.29
C ARG A 219 -6.56 -4.62 -15.65
N GLN A 220 -7.43 -5.38 -16.29
CA GLN A 220 -7.84 -6.71 -15.80
C GLN A 220 -6.73 -7.75 -15.94
N THR A 221 -6.00 -7.75 -17.06
CA THR A 221 -4.93 -8.73 -17.31
C THR A 221 -3.73 -8.47 -16.39
N PHE A 222 -3.39 -7.21 -16.12
CA PHE A 222 -2.31 -6.84 -15.19
C PHE A 222 -2.70 -7.15 -13.74
N ALA A 223 -3.95 -6.85 -13.32
CA ALA A 223 -4.45 -7.22 -12.00
C ALA A 223 -4.41 -8.74 -11.80
N ARG A 224 -4.80 -9.53 -12.79
CA ARG A 224 -4.71 -10.99 -12.75
C ARG A 224 -3.25 -11.49 -12.63
N SER A 225 -2.32 -10.90 -13.37
CA SER A 225 -0.89 -11.23 -13.26
C SER A 225 -0.35 -10.89 -11.87
N ALA A 226 -0.73 -9.76 -11.31
CA ALA A 226 -0.37 -9.38 -9.94
C ALA A 226 -0.96 -10.35 -8.90
N ALA A 227 -2.20 -10.82 -9.10
CA ALA A 227 -2.83 -11.82 -8.23
C ALA A 227 -2.08 -13.17 -8.28
N HIS A 228 -1.63 -13.62 -9.45
CA HIS A 228 -0.80 -14.82 -9.57
C HIS A 228 0.55 -14.64 -8.86
N ALA A 229 1.17 -13.47 -8.99
CA ALA A 229 2.41 -13.16 -8.25
C ALA A 229 2.17 -13.17 -6.72
N ALA A 230 1.05 -12.62 -6.25
CA ALA A 230 0.66 -12.64 -4.84
C ALA A 230 0.46 -14.06 -4.32
N GLN A 231 -0.24 -14.91 -5.07
CA GLN A 231 -0.44 -16.32 -4.72
C GLN A 231 0.89 -17.08 -4.62
N ALA A 232 1.77 -16.90 -5.60
CA ALA A 232 3.11 -17.50 -5.58
C ALA A 232 3.94 -16.99 -4.38
N GLN A 233 3.84 -15.70 -4.05
CA GLN A 233 4.51 -15.11 -2.89
C GLN A 233 4.01 -15.71 -1.58
N THR A 234 2.70 -15.92 -1.42
CA THR A 234 2.12 -16.58 -0.24
C THR A 234 2.68 -17.99 -0.07
N LEU A 235 2.70 -18.79 -1.15
CA LEU A 235 3.28 -20.14 -1.12
C LEU A 235 4.76 -20.12 -0.73
N LEU A 236 5.55 -19.19 -1.27
CA LEU A 236 6.96 -19.05 -0.87
C LEU A 236 7.14 -18.66 0.58
N GLN A 237 6.24 -17.85 1.14
CA GLN A 237 6.26 -17.50 2.56
C GLN A 237 5.94 -18.71 3.45
N GLU A 238 4.96 -19.53 3.08
CA GLU A 238 4.63 -20.78 3.79
C GLU A 238 5.83 -21.75 3.78
N ILE A 239 6.46 -21.95 2.63
CA ILE A 239 7.67 -22.78 2.50
C ILE A 239 8.79 -22.21 3.37
N ALA A 240 9.00 -20.88 3.36
CA ALA A 240 10.05 -20.25 4.17
C ALA A 240 9.80 -20.41 5.68
N GLN A 241 8.55 -20.35 6.13
CA GLN A 241 8.19 -20.63 7.53
C GLN A 241 8.50 -22.08 7.92
N GLN A 242 8.14 -23.04 7.07
CA GLN A 242 8.48 -24.45 7.29
C GLN A 242 9.99 -24.68 7.33
N ASP A 243 10.73 -24.06 6.40
CA ASP A 243 12.20 -24.14 6.37
C ASP A 243 12.82 -23.52 7.62
N LEU A 244 12.28 -22.38 8.09
CA LEU A 244 12.79 -21.72 9.30
C LEU A 244 12.61 -22.59 10.54
N LEU A 245 11.51 -23.35 10.66
CA LEU A 245 11.33 -24.33 11.73
C LEU A 245 12.38 -25.45 11.67
N GLN A 246 12.82 -25.86 10.47
CA GLN A 246 13.83 -26.90 10.30
C GLN A 246 15.25 -26.39 10.55
N VAL A 247 15.58 -25.19 10.07
CA VAL A 247 16.94 -24.64 10.22
C VAL A 247 17.15 -23.92 11.56
N GLY A 248 16.06 -23.60 12.27
CA GLY A 248 16.07 -22.88 13.55
C GLY A 248 15.98 -21.35 13.39
N ASN A 249 15.66 -20.68 14.49
CA ASN A 249 15.68 -19.23 14.60
C ASN A 249 16.46 -18.83 15.88
N PRO A 250 17.69 -18.33 15.75
CA PRO A 250 18.43 -17.97 14.52
C PRO A 250 18.86 -19.19 13.67
N PRO A 251 19.00 -19.01 12.33
CA PRO A 251 19.25 -20.13 11.41
C PRO A 251 20.61 -20.79 11.63
N ALA A 252 20.63 -22.12 11.76
CA ALA A 252 21.85 -22.91 11.85
C ALA A 252 22.49 -23.08 10.46
N ILE A 253 23.79 -22.75 10.35
CA ILE A 253 24.52 -22.71 9.08
C ILE A 253 24.53 -24.07 8.41
N LYS A 254 24.80 -25.15 9.13
CA LYS A 254 24.79 -26.52 8.60
C LYS A 254 23.42 -26.95 8.09
N ALA A 255 22.36 -26.60 8.83
CA ALA A 255 21.00 -26.90 8.39
C ALA A 255 20.62 -26.12 7.11
N LEU A 256 21.02 -24.85 6.99
CA LEU A 256 20.87 -24.08 5.76
C LEU A 256 21.58 -24.76 4.59
N GLN A 257 22.81 -25.27 4.77
CA GLN A 257 23.60 -25.93 3.73
C GLN A 257 22.94 -27.21 3.19
N HIS A 258 22.03 -27.84 3.91
CA HIS A 258 21.26 -29.00 3.45
C HIS A 258 20.05 -28.62 2.58
N LEU A 259 19.64 -27.37 2.57
CA LEU A 259 18.59 -26.89 1.68
C LEU A 259 19.13 -26.60 0.28
N SER A 260 18.27 -26.70 -0.74
CA SER A 260 18.62 -26.20 -2.06
C SER A 260 18.87 -24.67 -2.03
N GLU A 261 19.67 -24.16 -2.95
CA GLU A 261 20.03 -22.73 -3.00
C GLU A 261 18.78 -21.83 -3.07
N ALA A 262 17.74 -22.26 -3.80
CA ALA A 262 16.46 -21.54 -3.88
C ALA A 262 15.77 -21.47 -2.51
N ARG A 263 15.74 -22.58 -1.75
CA ARG A 263 15.17 -22.63 -0.39
C ARG A 263 16.00 -21.83 0.60
N GLN A 264 17.35 -21.92 0.52
CA GLN A 264 18.23 -21.06 1.32
C GLN A 264 17.94 -19.58 1.11
N SER A 265 17.84 -19.16 -0.16
CA SER A 265 17.50 -17.79 -0.53
C SER A 265 16.14 -17.35 0.04
N ASN A 266 15.14 -18.20 -0.07
CA ASN A 266 13.77 -17.94 0.38
C ASN A 266 13.71 -17.81 1.91
N VAL A 267 14.25 -18.77 2.65
CA VAL A 267 14.23 -18.75 4.13
C VAL A 267 15.07 -17.62 4.71
N LEU A 268 16.22 -17.29 4.10
CA LEU A 268 17.03 -16.16 4.54
C LEU A 268 16.33 -14.82 4.31
N ARG A 269 15.63 -14.62 3.18
CA ARG A 269 14.79 -13.43 2.97
C ARG A 269 13.70 -13.31 4.03
N HIS A 270 13.03 -14.42 4.32
CA HIS A 270 11.97 -14.46 5.31
C HIS A 270 12.51 -14.16 6.72
N TRP A 271 13.59 -14.82 7.12
CA TRP A 271 14.24 -14.58 8.41
C TRP A 271 14.70 -13.13 8.56
N LEU A 272 15.37 -12.55 7.54
CA LEU A 272 15.79 -11.16 7.56
C LEU A 272 14.62 -10.18 7.69
N ALA A 273 13.48 -10.49 7.08
CA ALA A 273 12.27 -9.67 7.22
C ALA A 273 11.71 -9.70 8.66
N LEU A 274 11.78 -10.86 9.34
CA LEU A 274 11.42 -10.96 10.77
C LEU A 274 12.36 -10.14 11.66
N GLU A 275 13.64 -10.05 11.29
CA GLU A 275 14.65 -9.20 11.95
C GLU A 275 14.57 -7.72 11.53
N HIS A 276 13.47 -7.32 10.88
CA HIS A 276 13.26 -5.96 10.35
C HIS A 276 14.37 -5.47 9.41
N SER A 277 15.05 -6.39 8.73
CA SER A 277 16.12 -6.12 7.79
C SER A 277 15.74 -6.58 6.37
N GLN A 278 16.19 -5.82 5.36
CA GLN A 278 15.94 -6.15 3.97
C GLN A 278 17.26 -6.20 3.20
N ALA A 279 17.58 -7.38 2.67
CA ALA A 279 18.74 -7.57 1.82
C ALA A 279 18.43 -7.14 0.37
N SER A 280 19.34 -6.38 -0.25
CA SER A 280 19.36 -6.28 -1.70
C SER A 280 19.71 -7.64 -2.33
N ALA A 281 19.46 -7.80 -3.64
CA ALA A 281 19.81 -9.03 -4.35
C ALA A 281 21.31 -9.35 -4.21
N ALA A 282 22.18 -8.34 -4.33
CA ALA A 282 23.62 -8.50 -4.19
C ALA A 282 24.03 -8.89 -2.77
N GLN A 283 23.42 -8.28 -1.74
CA GLN A 283 23.70 -8.61 -0.33
C GLN A 283 23.28 -10.05 0.01
N LEU A 284 22.11 -10.46 -0.47
CA LEU A 284 21.64 -11.83 -0.25
C LEU A 284 22.55 -12.85 -0.97
N GLN A 285 22.95 -12.56 -2.20
CA GLN A 285 23.88 -13.41 -2.93
C GLN A 285 25.24 -13.54 -2.22
N ALA A 286 25.76 -12.44 -1.70
CA ALA A 286 27.00 -12.46 -0.90
C ALA A 286 26.84 -13.32 0.37
N LEU A 287 25.70 -13.22 1.05
CA LEU A 287 25.40 -14.04 2.23
C LEU A 287 25.33 -15.54 1.88
N LEU A 288 24.64 -15.89 0.80
CA LEU A 288 24.53 -17.27 0.32
C LEU A 288 25.90 -17.88 -0.01
N LEU A 289 26.78 -17.11 -0.68
CA LEU A 289 28.15 -17.55 -0.96
C LEU A 289 28.95 -17.80 0.32
N GLN A 290 28.82 -16.93 1.32
CA GLN A 290 29.51 -17.10 2.61
C GLN A 290 28.94 -18.29 3.40
N VAL A 291 27.64 -18.49 3.41
CA VAL A 291 27.01 -19.69 4.00
C VAL A 291 27.53 -20.96 3.34
N LYS A 292 27.57 -21.02 2.00
CA LYS A 292 28.09 -22.16 1.23
C LYS A 292 29.56 -22.46 1.54
N ALA A 293 30.38 -21.40 1.65
CA ALA A 293 31.83 -21.52 1.93
C ALA A 293 32.14 -21.87 3.40
N CYS A 294 31.17 -21.77 4.31
CA CYS A 294 31.37 -21.96 5.74
C CYS A 294 31.50 -23.44 6.13
N THR A 295 32.63 -24.06 5.82
CA THR A 295 32.93 -25.49 6.09
C THR A 295 33.77 -25.74 7.33
N THR A 296 34.47 -24.71 7.84
CA THR A 296 35.38 -24.83 9.01
C THR A 296 34.89 -23.97 10.19
N ARG A 297 35.37 -24.31 11.40
CA ARG A 297 35.05 -23.56 12.63
C ARG A 297 35.58 -22.11 12.58
N GLY A 298 36.68 -21.87 11.89
CA GLY A 298 37.31 -20.56 11.78
C GLY A 298 36.74 -19.65 10.65
N HIS A 299 35.80 -20.15 9.85
CA HIS A 299 35.23 -19.35 8.77
C HIS A 299 34.40 -18.17 9.33
N HIS A 300 34.69 -16.98 8.86
CA HIS A 300 34.07 -15.74 9.32
C HIS A 300 32.98 -15.31 8.34
N ILE A 301 31.78 -14.99 8.83
CA ILE A 301 30.70 -14.38 8.06
C ILE A 301 30.42 -13.01 8.69
N ASP A 302 30.55 -11.94 7.90
CA ASP A 302 30.20 -10.57 8.29
C ASP A 302 29.71 -9.83 7.03
N ILE A 303 28.41 -9.79 6.82
CA ILE A 303 27.79 -9.23 5.61
C ILE A 303 26.87 -8.10 6.01
N LYS A 304 27.06 -6.93 5.42
CA LYS A 304 26.16 -5.79 5.56
C LYS A 304 24.82 -6.11 4.88
N VAL A 305 23.73 -6.02 5.62
CA VAL A 305 22.36 -6.24 5.12
C VAL A 305 21.48 -5.09 5.57
N GLY A 306 20.93 -4.35 4.61
CA GLY A 306 20.14 -3.15 4.92
C GLY A 306 20.96 -2.15 5.75
N ARG A 307 20.46 -1.83 6.96
CA ARG A 307 21.14 -0.94 7.93
C ARG A 307 22.00 -1.69 8.94
N GLY A 308 21.97 -3.03 8.96
CA GLY A 308 22.66 -3.88 9.93
C GLY A 308 23.71 -4.79 9.29
N PHE A 309 24.07 -5.84 10.04
CA PHE A 309 24.99 -6.88 9.61
C PHE A 309 24.45 -8.27 9.97
N VAL A 310 24.70 -9.23 9.09
CA VAL A 310 24.53 -10.66 9.40
C VAL A 310 25.91 -11.23 9.70
N ARG A 311 26.06 -11.81 10.89
CA ARG A 311 27.32 -12.40 11.36
C ARG A 311 27.12 -13.85 11.75
N ARG A 312 28.20 -14.62 11.65
CA ARG A 312 28.26 -15.94 12.26
C ARG A 312 28.48 -15.81 13.77
N ASP A 313 27.63 -16.47 14.54
CA ASP A 313 27.79 -16.65 15.99
C ASP A 313 27.78 -18.16 16.29
N GLY A 314 28.99 -18.74 16.46
CA GLY A 314 29.12 -20.16 16.60
C GLY A 314 28.54 -20.97 15.43
N PRO A 315 27.49 -21.79 15.64
CA PRO A 315 26.87 -22.59 14.57
C PRO A 315 25.76 -21.86 13.80
N VAL A 316 25.36 -20.67 14.23
CA VAL A 316 24.19 -19.97 13.70
C VAL A 316 24.56 -18.63 13.06
N LEU A 317 23.61 -18.07 12.29
CA LEU A 317 23.65 -16.69 11.81
C LEU A 317 22.89 -15.80 12.79
N ARG A 318 23.41 -14.59 13.08
CA ARG A 318 22.69 -13.57 13.83
C ARG A 318 22.63 -12.25 13.06
N CYS A 319 21.53 -11.53 13.22
CA CYS A 319 21.35 -10.18 12.69
C CYS A 319 21.70 -9.16 13.79
N TYR A 320 22.51 -8.17 13.44
CA TYR A 320 22.89 -7.06 14.32
C TYR A 320 22.46 -5.76 13.64
N ASN A 321 21.46 -5.12 14.20
CA ASN A 321 21.00 -3.81 13.75
C ASN A 321 21.88 -2.73 14.39
N LEU A 322 22.22 -1.69 13.60
CA LEU A 322 22.93 -0.51 14.08
C LEU A 322 21.97 0.48 14.74
#